data_77cfdf24b4c4ddae8fe61ebc25adacfc
#
_entry.id   77cfdf24b4c4ddae8fe61ebc25adacfc
#
_cell.length_a   1.000
_cell.length_b   1.000
_cell.length_c   1.000
_cell.angle_alpha   90.00
_cell.angle_beta   90.00
_cell.angle_gamma   90.00
#
_symmetry.space_group_name_H-M   'P 1'
#
loop_
_entity.id
_entity.type
_entity.pdbx_description
1 polymer ?
#
loop_
_entity_poly.entity_id
_entity_poly.type
_entity_poly.pdbx_seq_one_letter_code
_entity_poly.pdbx_strand_id
1 'polypeptide(L)'
;MRFTISSSVLNSRLQILAKAINSKSTLRVLDCFLFECKNQSLHITASDTENTLQTTIALDTLEGEGRFAVPNKNMLDALKELPEQPLTFDIDLDTHTISLSYQNGVSRFAVQPCDEYPAIETNAEGRTSLTMTSSVLLDSIARSLFATDNNEVRPVMNGIYFDITDGKLALVATDGHKLVRNLIFNIDAETTTSFILPKKPATLLRNSLSKDDSEVMIEFTQRNAEFVFGEYTLICRLIEGRYPNYNAVIPQGNPNELTVDRKSLLSTIKRVLPFASASSQLVRLSIEPGKLTVSSEDIDFATSAKESILCDYNGMNLNIGFGGNTLLEILNSLDSEEVCLKLADPSRAGVVTPVTQPENQEILMLIMPMILND
;
A
#
# COMPACT_ATOMS: atom_id res chain seq x y z
N MET A 1 9.37 -37.07 -7.92
CA MET A 1 8.07 -36.41 -7.66
C MET A 1 7.63 -35.73 -8.95
N ARG A 2 6.35 -35.84 -9.33
CA ARG A 2 5.86 -35.28 -10.59
C ARG A 2 4.49 -34.64 -10.38
N PHE A 3 4.25 -33.47 -11.00
CA PHE A 3 2.93 -32.83 -11.01
C PHE A 3 2.68 -32.02 -12.28
N THR A 4 1.40 -31.76 -12.55
CA THR A 4 0.96 -30.96 -13.70
C THR A 4 0.10 -29.78 -13.23
N ILE A 5 0.31 -28.61 -13.84
CA ILE A 5 -0.35 -27.34 -13.50
C ILE A 5 -0.44 -26.42 -14.73
N SER A 6 -1.46 -25.54 -14.78
CA SER A 6 -1.58 -24.49 -15.79
C SER A 6 -0.44 -23.46 -15.70
N SER A 7 0.14 -23.08 -16.85
CA SER A 7 1.20 -22.07 -16.92
C SER A 7 0.75 -20.69 -16.47
N SER A 8 -0.45 -20.24 -16.90
CA SER A 8 -0.97 -18.91 -16.54
C SER A 8 -1.34 -18.82 -15.07
N VAL A 9 -1.95 -19.89 -14.50
CA VAL A 9 -2.27 -19.93 -13.07
C VAL A 9 -1.00 -19.84 -12.25
N LEU A 10 0.00 -20.67 -12.53
CA LEU A 10 1.27 -20.66 -11.78
C LEU A 10 1.98 -19.30 -11.91
N ASN A 11 2.11 -18.79 -13.13
CA ASN A 11 2.79 -17.52 -13.38
C ASN A 11 2.12 -16.34 -12.64
N SER A 12 0.80 -16.24 -12.70
CA SER A 12 0.05 -15.18 -12.02
C SER A 12 0.27 -15.19 -10.51
N ARG A 13 0.27 -16.40 -9.89
CA ARG A 13 0.52 -16.57 -8.46
C ARG A 13 1.95 -16.17 -8.08
N LEU A 14 2.94 -16.67 -8.84
CA LEU A 14 4.34 -16.39 -8.56
C LEU A 14 4.72 -14.92 -8.73
N GLN A 15 4.11 -14.21 -9.69
CA GLN A 15 4.32 -12.77 -9.85
C GLN A 15 3.85 -11.95 -8.64
N ILE A 16 2.79 -12.39 -7.96
CA ILE A 16 2.31 -11.76 -6.72
C ILE A 16 3.24 -12.12 -5.56
N LEU A 17 3.57 -13.39 -5.39
CA LEU A 17 4.42 -13.87 -4.31
C LEU A 17 5.84 -13.29 -4.38
N ALA A 18 6.39 -13.11 -5.59
CA ALA A 18 7.72 -12.55 -5.80
C ALA A 18 7.92 -11.16 -5.14
N LYS A 19 6.83 -10.40 -4.98
CA LYS A 19 6.88 -9.08 -4.33
C LYS A 19 7.22 -9.15 -2.83
N ALA A 20 6.99 -10.30 -2.19
CA ALA A 20 7.39 -10.54 -0.79
C ALA A 20 8.89 -10.80 -0.67
N ILE A 21 9.54 -11.36 -1.69
CA ILE A 21 10.97 -11.71 -1.69
C ILE A 21 11.82 -10.44 -1.62
N ASN A 22 12.86 -10.49 -0.78
CA ASN A 22 13.87 -9.44 -0.69
C ASN A 22 15.19 -9.95 -1.21
N SER A 23 15.61 -9.53 -2.41
CA SER A 23 16.86 -9.93 -3.06
C SER A 23 18.15 -9.52 -2.30
N LYS A 24 18.04 -8.77 -1.21
CA LYS A 24 19.13 -8.37 -0.33
C LYS A 24 19.21 -9.21 0.96
N SER A 25 18.43 -10.31 1.04
CA SER A 25 18.47 -11.19 2.21
C SER A 25 19.85 -11.85 2.36
N THR A 26 20.29 -12.01 3.62
CA THR A 26 21.50 -12.78 3.96
C THR A 26 21.27 -14.29 3.83
N LEU A 27 20.03 -14.73 3.93
CA LEU A 27 19.64 -16.14 3.76
C LEU A 27 19.26 -16.38 2.30
N ARG A 28 20.09 -17.11 1.58
CA ARG A 28 19.89 -17.39 0.13
C ARG A 28 18.59 -18.14 -0.18
N VAL A 29 18.12 -18.95 0.75
CA VAL A 29 16.86 -19.71 0.57
C VAL A 29 15.65 -18.78 0.47
N LEU A 30 15.72 -17.55 0.99
CA LEU A 30 14.67 -16.54 0.88
C LEU A 30 14.60 -15.86 -0.50
N ASP A 31 15.59 -16.08 -1.38
CA ASP A 31 15.50 -15.72 -2.80
C ASP A 31 14.69 -16.76 -3.60
N CYS A 32 14.18 -17.80 -2.92
CA CYS A 32 13.41 -18.88 -3.52
C CYS A 32 11.95 -18.81 -3.10
N PHE A 33 11.09 -19.36 -3.95
CA PHE A 33 9.77 -19.81 -3.54
C PHE A 33 9.91 -21.16 -2.84
N LEU A 34 9.24 -21.35 -1.73
CA LEU A 34 9.08 -22.66 -1.13
C LEU A 34 7.86 -23.34 -1.76
N PHE A 35 8.07 -24.47 -2.39
CA PHE A 35 7.03 -25.32 -2.95
C PHE A 35 6.82 -26.52 -2.03
N GLU A 36 5.57 -26.79 -1.69
CA GLU A 36 5.15 -27.98 -0.93
C GLU A 36 3.99 -28.64 -1.66
N CYS A 37 4.26 -29.84 -2.19
CA CYS A 37 3.28 -30.66 -2.89
C CYS A 37 2.67 -31.66 -1.93
N LYS A 38 1.37 -31.55 -1.67
CA LYS A 38 0.61 -32.41 -0.74
C LYS A 38 -0.88 -32.38 -1.03
N ASN A 39 -1.55 -33.55 -0.86
CA ASN A 39 -3.01 -33.65 -0.99
C ASN A 39 -3.55 -33.05 -2.31
N GLN A 40 -2.96 -33.38 -3.45
CA GLN A 40 -3.33 -32.85 -4.79
C GLN A 40 -3.27 -31.32 -4.88
N SER A 41 -2.47 -30.67 -4.04
CA SER A 41 -2.29 -29.23 -4.02
C SER A 41 -0.82 -28.85 -3.98
N LEU A 42 -0.51 -27.71 -4.57
CA LEU A 42 0.77 -27.03 -4.47
C LEU A 42 0.62 -25.82 -3.56
N HIS A 43 1.22 -25.89 -2.38
CA HIS A 43 1.35 -24.74 -1.49
C HIS A 43 2.63 -24.00 -1.85
N ILE A 44 2.54 -22.70 -2.07
CA ILE A 44 3.68 -21.86 -2.42
C ILE A 44 3.82 -20.77 -1.38
N THR A 45 5.03 -20.62 -0.84
CA THR A 45 5.37 -19.60 0.14
C THR A 45 6.52 -18.73 -0.36
N ALA A 46 6.41 -17.43 -0.16
CA ALA A 46 7.49 -16.46 -0.33
C ALA A 46 7.64 -15.65 0.95
N SER A 47 8.87 -15.48 1.44
CA SER A 47 9.13 -14.78 2.71
C SER A 47 10.38 -13.93 2.66
N ASP A 48 10.42 -12.89 3.50
CA ASP A 48 11.62 -12.11 3.81
C ASP A 48 11.98 -12.12 5.30
N THR A 49 11.44 -13.07 6.06
CA THR A 49 11.47 -13.23 7.53
C THR A 49 10.45 -12.40 8.29
N GLU A 50 10.16 -11.18 7.88
CA GLU A 50 9.18 -10.30 8.53
C GLU A 50 7.78 -10.43 7.91
N ASN A 51 7.75 -10.77 6.61
CA ASN A 51 6.53 -10.90 5.82
C ASN A 51 6.53 -12.22 5.08
N THR A 52 5.43 -12.96 5.16
CA THR A 52 5.25 -14.22 4.45
C THR A 52 3.96 -14.16 3.66
N LEU A 53 4.06 -14.36 2.35
CA LEU A 53 2.91 -14.44 1.44
C LEU A 53 2.78 -15.87 0.93
N GLN A 54 1.58 -16.41 1.03
CA GLN A 54 1.26 -17.80 0.67
C GLN A 54 0.10 -17.86 -0.30
N THR A 55 0.09 -18.93 -1.09
CA THR A 55 -1.07 -19.33 -1.91
C THR A 55 -1.13 -20.84 -2.03
N THR A 56 -2.32 -21.37 -2.34
CA THR A 56 -2.53 -22.79 -2.62
C THR A 56 -3.18 -22.93 -3.98
N ILE A 57 -2.66 -23.85 -4.79
CA ILE A 57 -3.16 -24.15 -6.13
C ILE A 57 -3.50 -25.63 -6.20
N ALA A 58 -4.70 -25.97 -6.66
CA ALA A 58 -5.05 -27.34 -6.97
C ALA A 58 -4.23 -27.83 -8.17
N LEU A 59 -3.71 -29.05 -8.09
CA LEU A 59 -2.93 -29.67 -9.15
C LEU A 59 -3.81 -30.58 -10.00
N ASP A 60 -3.58 -30.59 -11.33
CA ASP A 60 -4.25 -31.51 -12.25
C ASP A 60 -3.85 -32.96 -11.94
N THR A 61 -2.55 -33.17 -11.69
CA THR A 61 -2.00 -34.47 -11.27
C THR A 61 -0.90 -34.28 -10.26
N LEU A 62 -0.75 -35.24 -9.33
CA LEU A 62 0.36 -35.27 -8.36
C LEU A 62 0.79 -36.71 -8.11
N GLU A 63 2.06 -37.01 -8.37
CA GLU A 63 2.73 -38.26 -8.08
C GLU A 63 3.87 -38.05 -7.08
N GLY A 64 3.68 -38.50 -5.87
CA GLY A 64 4.60 -38.26 -4.74
C GLY A 64 4.39 -36.92 -4.07
N GLU A 65 4.78 -36.82 -2.80
CA GLU A 65 4.72 -35.59 -2.02
C GLU A 65 6.14 -35.14 -1.67
N GLY A 66 6.33 -33.84 -1.44
CA GLY A 66 7.63 -33.32 -1.09
C GLY A 66 7.66 -31.80 -0.97
N ARG A 67 8.81 -31.31 -0.49
CA ARG A 67 9.04 -29.90 -0.21
C ARG A 67 10.43 -29.51 -0.74
N PHE A 68 10.52 -28.39 -1.44
CA PHE A 68 11.77 -27.90 -2.06
C PHE A 68 11.71 -26.41 -2.33
N ALA A 69 12.87 -25.77 -2.39
CA ALA A 69 12.97 -24.33 -2.65
C ALA A 69 13.39 -24.06 -4.12
N VAL A 70 12.62 -23.22 -4.81
CA VAL A 70 12.77 -22.93 -6.24
C VAL A 70 13.26 -21.50 -6.41
N PRO A 71 14.44 -21.23 -7.05
CA PRO A 71 14.93 -19.89 -7.29
C PRO A 71 13.89 -19.04 -8.06
N ASN A 72 13.50 -17.91 -7.46
CA ASN A 72 12.38 -17.10 -7.97
C ASN A 72 12.66 -16.59 -9.38
N LYS A 73 13.85 -16.06 -9.64
CA LYS A 73 14.24 -15.51 -10.94
C LYS A 73 14.17 -16.56 -12.04
N ASN A 74 14.76 -17.75 -11.80
CA ASN A 74 14.79 -18.82 -12.79
C ASN A 74 13.37 -19.30 -13.14
N MET A 75 12.51 -19.42 -12.14
CA MET A 75 11.11 -19.84 -12.33
C MET A 75 10.31 -18.79 -13.09
N LEU A 76 10.38 -17.51 -12.69
CA LEU A 76 9.68 -16.44 -13.38
C LEU A 76 10.19 -16.25 -14.81
N ASP A 77 11.49 -16.32 -15.05
CA ASP A 77 12.07 -16.21 -16.38
C ASP A 77 11.65 -17.39 -17.30
N ALA A 78 11.47 -18.58 -16.72
CA ALA A 78 10.98 -19.73 -17.46
C ALA A 78 9.49 -19.63 -17.86
N LEU A 79 8.67 -18.91 -17.07
CA LEU A 79 7.23 -18.85 -17.25
C LEU A 79 6.74 -17.62 -18.05
N LYS A 80 7.44 -16.50 -17.97
CA LYS A 80 6.94 -15.20 -18.46
C LYS A 80 6.55 -15.13 -19.93
N GLU A 81 7.21 -15.94 -20.78
CA GLU A 81 7.00 -15.96 -22.24
C GLU A 81 6.18 -17.18 -22.71
N LEU A 82 5.74 -18.04 -21.78
CA LEU A 82 4.94 -19.21 -22.12
C LEU A 82 3.46 -18.81 -22.31
N PRO A 83 2.83 -19.22 -23.42
CA PRO A 83 1.40 -19.13 -23.56
C PRO A 83 0.70 -20.07 -22.59
N GLU A 84 -0.63 -19.91 -22.43
CA GLU A 84 -1.42 -20.85 -21.63
C GLU A 84 -1.28 -22.27 -22.14
N GLN A 85 -0.79 -23.15 -21.26
CA GLN A 85 -0.60 -24.57 -21.54
C GLN A 85 -0.38 -25.34 -20.24
N PRO A 86 -0.60 -26.68 -20.23
CA PRO A 86 -0.18 -27.51 -19.11
C PRO A 86 1.34 -27.59 -19.02
N LEU A 87 1.84 -27.44 -17.82
CA LEU A 87 3.25 -27.63 -17.46
C LEU A 87 3.40 -28.89 -16.65
N THR A 88 4.38 -29.71 -17.00
CA THR A 88 4.74 -30.91 -16.22
C THR A 88 6.07 -30.65 -15.51
N PHE A 89 6.06 -30.77 -14.20
CA PHE A 89 7.23 -30.70 -13.35
C PHE A 89 7.69 -32.09 -12.98
N ASP A 90 8.93 -32.45 -13.28
CA ASP A 90 9.62 -33.62 -12.79
C ASP A 90 10.74 -33.16 -11.84
N ILE A 91 10.64 -33.53 -10.56
CA ILE A 91 11.56 -33.11 -9.52
C ILE A 91 12.30 -34.32 -8.97
N ASP A 92 13.61 -34.27 -9.05
CA ASP A 92 14.51 -35.21 -8.40
C ASP A 92 15.10 -34.52 -7.15
N LEU A 93 14.66 -34.98 -5.98
CA LEU A 93 15.09 -34.43 -4.69
C LEU A 93 16.50 -34.91 -4.31
N ASP A 94 16.98 -36.04 -4.86
CA ASP A 94 18.31 -36.58 -4.58
C ASP A 94 19.39 -35.76 -5.34
N THR A 95 19.10 -35.41 -6.56
CA THR A 95 19.99 -34.58 -7.41
C THR A 95 19.71 -33.09 -7.32
N HIS A 96 18.68 -32.70 -6.58
CA HIS A 96 18.20 -31.30 -6.46
C HIS A 96 17.97 -30.63 -7.82
N THR A 97 17.25 -31.30 -8.72
CA THR A 97 16.97 -30.76 -10.06
C THR A 97 15.49 -30.78 -10.39
N ILE A 98 15.05 -29.77 -11.14
CA ILE A 98 13.76 -29.69 -11.79
C ILE A 98 13.92 -29.81 -13.31
N SER A 99 13.06 -30.62 -13.93
CA SER A 99 12.76 -30.59 -15.35
C SER A 99 11.33 -30.07 -15.54
N LEU A 100 11.19 -28.89 -16.12
CA LEU A 100 9.92 -28.27 -16.46
C LEU A 100 9.65 -28.52 -17.94
N SER A 101 8.71 -29.42 -18.25
CA SER A 101 8.29 -29.76 -19.61
C SER A 101 7.06 -28.97 -20.00
N TYR A 102 7.08 -28.42 -21.20
CA TYR A 102 5.98 -27.70 -21.85
C TYR A 102 5.85 -28.14 -23.30
N GLN A 103 4.81 -27.72 -24.02
CA GLN A 103 4.42 -28.26 -25.31
C GLN A 103 5.58 -28.50 -26.31
N ASN A 104 6.53 -27.58 -26.41
CA ASN A 104 7.60 -27.60 -27.42
C ASN A 104 9.02 -27.60 -26.81
N GLY A 105 9.17 -27.81 -25.49
CA GLY A 105 10.48 -27.76 -24.88
C GLY A 105 10.56 -28.23 -23.44
N VAL A 106 11.75 -28.21 -22.92
CA VAL A 106 12.08 -28.55 -21.54
C VAL A 106 13.09 -27.56 -20.99
N SER A 107 12.78 -26.96 -19.86
CA SER A 107 13.73 -26.16 -19.06
C SER A 107 14.22 -26.95 -17.87
N ARG A 108 15.52 -26.86 -17.54
CA ARG A 108 16.11 -27.52 -16.38
C ARG A 108 16.87 -26.55 -15.54
N PHE A 109 16.68 -26.64 -14.23
CA PHE A 109 17.42 -25.83 -13.26
C PHE A 109 17.49 -26.52 -11.89
N ALA A 110 18.44 -26.07 -11.07
CA ALA A 110 18.61 -26.59 -9.72
C ALA A 110 17.56 -26.04 -8.77
N VAL A 111 17.11 -26.87 -7.83
CA VAL A 111 16.38 -26.48 -6.63
C VAL A 111 17.33 -26.44 -5.44
N GLN A 112 16.91 -25.80 -4.35
CA GLN A 112 17.67 -25.73 -3.13
C GLN A 112 16.99 -26.56 -2.02
N PRO A 113 17.77 -27.11 -1.07
CA PRO A 113 17.22 -27.66 0.16
C PRO A 113 16.39 -26.60 0.87
N CYS A 114 15.29 -27.01 1.50
CA CYS A 114 14.37 -26.12 2.17
C CYS A 114 14.44 -26.17 3.70
N ASP A 115 15.41 -26.88 4.27
CA ASP A 115 15.55 -27.08 5.72
C ASP A 115 15.78 -25.77 6.48
N GLU A 116 16.45 -24.80 5.83
CA GLU A 116 16.71 -23.46 6.38
C GLU A 116 15.59 -22.45 6.10
N TYR A 117 14.50 -22.87 5.42
CA TYR A 117 13.39 -21.96 5.17
C TYR A 117 12.66 -21.65 6.48
N PRO A 118 12.48 -20.38 6.86
CA PRO A 118 11.90 -20.00 8.14
C PRO A 118 10.53 -20.64 8.35
N ALA A 119 10.31 -21.18 9.54
CA ALA A 119 8.98 -21.63 9.95
C ALA A 119 8.06 -20.41 10.14
N ILE A 120 6.81 -20.56 9.75
CA ILE A 120 5.80 -19.52 9.94
C ILE A 120 5.25 -19.68 11.36
N GLU A 121 5.52 -18.70 12.20
CA GLU A 121 4.95 -18.67 13.54
C GLU A 121 3.52 -18.13 13.48
N THR A 122 2.55 -19.02 13.54
CA THR A 122 1.14 -18.68 13.72
C THR A 122 0.75 -18.87 15.18
N ASN A 123 0.94 -17.85 16.00
CA ASN A 123 0.44 -17.89 17.39
C ASN A 123 -1.08 -17.73 17.38
N ALA A 124 -1.80 -18.78 17.80
CA ALA A 124 -3.27 -18.81 17.80
C ALA A 124 -3.92 -18.16 19.03
N GLU A 125 -3.16 -17.89 20.09
CA GLU A 125 -3.72 -17.39 21.36
C GLU A 125 -3.89 -15.86 21.33
N GLY A 126 -5.06 -15.39 21.77
CA GLY A 126 -5.32 -13.95 21.96
C GLY A 126 -5.50 -13.16 20.67
N ARG A 127 -5.92 -13.80 19.58
CA ARG A 127 -6.19 -13.10 18.30
C ARG A 127 -7.48 -12.29 18.36
N THR A 128 -7.44 -11.10 17.81
CA THR A 128 -8.62 -10.31 17.46
C THR A 128 -8.87 -10.49 15.96
N SER A 129 -10.13 -10.66 15.57
CA SER A 129 -10.52 -10.77 14.16
C SER A 129 -11.33 -9.55 13.71
N LEU A 130 -11.19 -9.21 12.44
CA LEU A 130 -11.90 -8.16 11.75
C LEU A 130 -12.14 -8.61 10.31
N THR A 131 -13.35 -8.41 9.79
CA THR A 131 -13.66 -8.66 8.39
C THR A 131 -14.02 -7.36 7.70
N MET A 132 -13.53 -7.15 6.49
CA MET A 132 -13.85 -5.99 5.69
C MET A 132 -13.78 -6.29 4.18
N THR A 133 -14.38 -5.40 3.38
CA THR A 133 -14.41 -5.53 1.93
C THR A 133 -13.03 -5.23 1.32
N SER A 134 -12.60 -6.02 0.36
CA SER A 134 -11.31 -5.89 -0.32
C SER A 134 -11.11 -4.51 -0.95
N SER A 135 -12.11 -3.99 -1.67
CA SER A 135 -12.05 -2.65 -2.27
C SER A 135 -11.87 -1.54 -1.24
N VAL A 136 -12.57 -1.61 -0.09
CA VAL A 136 -12.46 -0.61 0.99
C VAL A 136 -11.08 -0.64 1.64
N LEU A 137 -10.55 -1.84 1.91
CA LEU A 137 -9.19 -1.99 2.47
C LEU A 137 -8.13 -1.51 1.49
N LEU A 138 -8.22 -1.92 0.22
CA LEU A 138 -7.32 -1.52 -0.85
C LEU A 138 -7.24 0.01 -0.99
N ASP A 139 -8.40 0.66 -1.14
CA ASP A 139 -8.46 2.12 -1.32
C ASP A 139 -7.95 2.86 -0.08
N SER A 140 -8.26 2.37 1.13
CA SER A 140 -7.80 2.98 2.38
C SER A 140 -6.28 2.84 2.57
N ILE A 141 -5.72 1.68 2.26
CA ILE A 141 -4.25 1.48 2.27
C ILE A 141 -3.59 2.36 1.20
N ALA A 142 -4.12 2.38 -0.02
CA ALA A 142 -3.56 3.18 -1.12
C ALA A 142 -3.51 4.68 -0.78
N ARG A 143 -4.58 5.20 -0.16
CA ARG A 143 -4.65 6.59 0.31
C ARG A 143 -3.70 6.88 1.46
N SER A 144 -3.37 5.91 2.30
CA SER A 144 -2.55 6.12 3.51
C SER A 144 -1.05 5.97 3.26
N LEU A 145 -0.65 5.11 2.32
CA LEU A 145 0.76 4.72 2.12
C LEU A 145 1.71 5.91 1.89
N PHE A 146 1.31 6.92 1.11
CA PHE A 146 2.17 8.07 0.81
C PHE A 146 2.42 8.98 2.03
N ALA A 147 1.56 8.89 3.04
CA ALA A 147 1.66 9.69 4.25
C ALA A 147 2.50 9.03 5.35
N THR A 148 2.94 7.79 5.18
CA THR A 148 3.84 7.12 6.12
C THR A 148 5.23 7.75 6.10
N ASP A 149 5.90 7.84 7.27
CA ASP A 149 7.28 8.29 7.38
C ASP A 149 8.26 7.25 6.81
N ASN A 150 9.47 7.70 6.51
CA ASN A 150 10.61 6.83 6.15
C ASN A 150 11.76 6.97 7.16
N ASN A 151 11.56 7.73 8.22
CA ASN A 151 12.60 8.03 9.21
C ASN A 151 12.69 6.91 10.26
N GLU A 152 13.82 6.25 10.35
CA GLU A 152 14.08 5.18 11.33
C GLU A 152 14.06 5.66 12.80
N VAL A 153 14.16 6.97 13.04
CA VAL A 153 14.07 7.56 14.40
C VAL A 153 12.64 7.48 14.96
N ARG A 154 11.63 7.43 14.10
CA ARG A 154 10.21 7.36 14.49
C ARG A 154 9.52 6.13 13.89
N PRO A 155 9.93 4.92 14.25
CA PRO A 155 9.48 3.70 13.59
C PRO A 155 7.95 3.50 13.63
N VAL A 156 7.26 3.99 14.67
CA VAL A 156 5.79 3.92 14.76
C VAL A 156 5.06 4.67 13.65
N MET A 157 5.71 5.66 13.00
CA MET A 157 5.14 6.42 11.88
C MET A 157 5.49 5.79 10.51
N ASN A 158 6.33 4.75 10.46
CA ASN A 158 6.71 4.05 9.22
C ASN A 158 5.65 3.03 8.77
N GLY A 159 4.46 3.10 9.31
CA GLY A 159 3.34 2.21 8.99
C GLY A 159 2.00 2.92 9.02
N ILE A 160 0.97 2.17 8.68
CA ILE A 160 -0.42 2.59 8.75
C ILE A 160 -0.99 2.13 10.09
N TYR A 161 -1.50 3.05 10.88
CA TYR A 161 -2.16 2.78 12.15
C TYR A 161 -3.61 2.40 11.92
N PHE A 162 -3.99 1.21 12.35
CA PHE A 162 -5.34 0.71 12.39
C PHE A 162 -5.88 0.93 13.80
N ASP A 163 -6.81 1.86 13.95
CA ASP A 163 -7.43 2.23 15.21
C ASP A 163 -8.90 1.78 15.22
N ILE A 164 -9.18 0.74 15.96
CA ILE A 164 -10.49 0.10 16.02
C ILE A 164 -11.18 0.54 17.30
N THR A 165 -12.30 1.22 17.17
CA THR A 165 -13.07 1.75 18.29
C THR A 165 -14.57 1.70 17.99
N ASP A 166 -15.36 1.05 18.86
CA ASP A 166 -16.82 1.14 18.89
C ASP A 166 -17.50 1.18 17.51
N GLY A 167 -17.36 0.09 16.74
CA GLY A 167 -17.95 -0.04 15.40
C GLY A 167 -17.31 0.80 14.30
N LYS A 168 -16.12 1.36 14.54
CA LYS A 168 -15.37 2.19 13.59
C LYS A 168 -13.94 1.71 13.46
N LEU A 169 -13.40 1.84 12.25
CA LEU A 169 -11.99 1.62 11.97
C LEU A 169 -11.40 2.88 11.33
N ALA A 170 -10.39 3.47 11.95
CA ALA A 170 -9.58 4.50 11.33
C ALA A 170 -8.26 3.93 10.82
N LEU A 171 -7.98 4.10 9.53
CA LEU A 171 -6.63 3.91 8.97
C LEU A 171 -5.94 5.27 8.92
N VAL A 172 -4.86 5.40 9.68
CA VAL A 172 -4.15 6.68 9.84
C VAL A 172 -2.69 6.53 9.47
N ALA A 173 -2.17 7.49 8.73
CA ALA A 173 -0.74 7.61 8.44
C ALA A 173 -0.29 9.07 8.53
N THR A 174 0.90 9.31 9.04
CA THR A 174 1.50 10.66 9.13
C THR A 174 3.03 10.59 9.16
N ASP A 175 3.68 11.61 8.61
CA ASP A 175 5.12 11.85 8.72
C ASP A 175 5.43 13.10 9.58
N GLY A 176 4.38 13.71 10.17
CA GLY A 176 4.47 14.96 10.94
C GLY A 176 4.26 16.23 10.12
N HIS A 177 4.28 16.17 8.79
CA HIS A 177 4.00 17.29 7.87
C HIS A 177 2.69 17.11 7.11
N LYS A 178 2.26 15.89 6.92
CA LYS A 178 0.98 15.49 6.34
C LYS A 178 0.36 14.40 7.19
N LEU A 179 -0.95 14.26 7.09
CA LEU A 179 -1.70 13.18 7.74
C LEU A 179 -2.85 12.76 6.84
N VAL A 180 -3.10 11.47 6.79
CA VAL A 180 -4.30 10.88 6.19
C VAL A 180 -5.06 10.12 7.25
N ARG A 181 -6.36 10.33 7.34
CA ARG A 181 -7.30 9.53 8.12
C ARG A 181 -8.43 9.06 7.22
N ASN A 182 -8.54 7.75 7.07
CA ASN A 182 -9.72 7.11 6.48
C ASN A 182 -10.52 6.50 7.65
N LEU A 183 -11.68 7.05 7.95
CA LEU A 183 -12.58 6.53 8.96
C LEU A 183 -13.66 5.72 8.27
N ILE A 184 -13.84 4.47 8.67
CA ILE A 184 -14.79 3.50 8.13
C ILE A 184 -15.80 3.20 9.24
N PHE A 185 -17.08 3.32 8.93
CA PHE A 185 -18.17 3.08 9.84
C PHE A 185 -18.76 1.68 9.67
N ASN A 186 -19.52 1.24 10.65
CA ASN A 186 -20.24 -0.04 10.64
C ASN A 186 -19.32 -1.27 10.53
N ILE A 187 -18.17 -1.20 11.18
CA ILE A 187 -17.27 -2.33 11.30
C ILE A 187 -17.73 -3.23 12.44
N ASP A 188 -17.82 -4.53 12.15
CA ASP A 188 -18.12 -5.53 13.19
C ASP A 188 -16.82 -5.84 13.96
N ALA A 189 -16.62 -5.10 15.05
CA ALA A 189 -15.46 -5.28 15.93
C ALA A 189 -15.94 -5.26 17.39
N GLU A 190 -15.76 -6.38 18.07
CA GLU A 190 -16.22 -6.58 19.46
C GLU A 190 -15.37 -5.82 20.50
N THR A 191 -14.15 -5.42 20.14
CA THR A 191 -13.19 -4.85 21.10
C THR A 191 -12.49 -3.61 20.55
N THR A 192 -12.28 -2.62 21.44
CA THR A 192 -11.40 -1.49 21.16
C THR A 192 -9.94 -1.94 21.18
N THR A 193 -9.27 -1.84 20.05
CA THR A 193 -7.87 -2.30 19.88
C THR A 193 -7.20 -1.57 18.74
N SER A 194 -5.91 -1.75 18.59
CA SER A 194 -5.17 -1.09 17.49
C SER A 194 -3.88 -1.82 17.16
N PHE A 195 -3.38 -1.63 15.95
CA PHE A 195 -2.08 -2.10 15.51
C PHE A 195 -1.47 -1.18 14.45
N ILE A 196 -0.16 -1.29 14.23
CA ILE A 196 0.56 -0.52 13.20
C ILE A 196 1.07 -1.50 12.14
N LEU A 197 0.50 -1.42 10.94
CA LEU A 197 0.90 -2.22 9.78
C LEU A 197 2.10 -1.58 9.09
N PRO A 198 3.26 -2.24 9.00
CA PRO A 198 4.43 -1.69 8.33
C PRO A 198 4.18 -1.39 6.85
N LYS A 199 4.98 -0.50 6.28
CA LYS A 199 4.87 -0.04 4.88
C LYS A 199 5.00 -1.17 3.87
N LYS A 200 5.88 -2.16 4.11
CA LYS A 200 6.09 -3.27 3.17
C LYS A 200 4.86 -4.16 3.05
N PRO A 201 4.30 -4.76 4.12
CA PRO A 201 3.07 -5.55 4.01
C PRO A 201 1.87 -4.74 3.52
N ALA A 202 1.74 -3.44 3.89
CA ALA A 202 0.72 -2.57 3.31
C ALA A 202 0.86 -2.44 1.79
N THR A 203 2.10 -2.36 1.29
CA THR A 203 2.39 -2.34 -0.16
C THR A 203 2.07 -3.69 -0.83
N LEU A 204 2.35 -4.80 -0.15
CA LEU A 204 1.98 -6.14 -0.64
C LEU A 204 0.46 -6.27 -0.76
N LEU A 205 -0.29 -5.88 0.26
CA LEU A 205 -1.77 -5.85 0.22
C LEU A 205 -2.28 -4.99 -0.93
N ARG A 206 -1.82 -3.73 -1.06
CA ARG A 206 -2.22 -2.84 -2.15
C ARG A 206 -2.01 -3.46 -3.54
N ASN A 207 -0.96 -4.26 -3.71
CA ASN A 207 -0.61 -4.87 -4.99
C ASN A 207 -1.26 -6.24 -5.23
N SER A 208 -1.93 -6.80 -4.25
CA SER A 208 -2.47 -8.16 -4.28
C SER A 208 -3.99 -8.23 -4.06
N LEU A 209 -4.55 -7.23 -3.38
CA LEU A 209 -6.00 -7.11 -3.19
C LEU A 209 -6.68 -6.79 -4.53
N SER A 210 -7.86 -7.36 -4.74
CA SER A 210 -8.74 -7.04 -5.86
C SER A 210 -9.65 -5.85 -5.52
N LYS A 211 -10.03 -5.09 -6.54
CA LYS A 211 -10.96 -3.97 -6.38
C LYS A 211 -12.40 -4.47 -6.59
N ASP A 212 -12.84 -5.35 -5.72
CA ASP A 212 -14.17 -5.95 -5.71
C ASP A 212 -14.72 -6.03 -4.27
N ASP A 213 -15.91 -6.60 -4.13
CA ASP A 213 -16.60 -6.74 -2.85
C ASP A 213 -16.25 -8.04 -2.11
N SER A 214 -15.18 -8.74 -2.50
CA SER A 214 -14.72 -9.91 -1.77
C SER A 214 -14.30 -9.55 -0.34
N GLU A 215 -14.47 -10.50 0.57
CA GLU A 215 -14.12 -10.31 1.96
C GLU A 215 -12.61 -10.53 2.19
N VAL A 216 -12.05 -9.72 3.07
CA VAL A 216 -10.72 -9.88 3.65
C VAL A 216 -10.88 -10.11 5.13
N MET A 217 -10.46 -11.28 5.60
CA MET A 217 -10.36 -11.59 7.02
C MET A 217 -9.01 -11.13 7.55
N ILE A 218 -9.01 -10.37 8.62
CA ILE A 218 -7.81 -9.85 9.28
C ILE A 218 -7.78 -10.40 10.70
N GLU A 219 -6.79 -11.21 11.01
CA GLU A 219 -6.53 -11.67 12.37
C GLU A 219 -5.22 -11.07 12.86
N PHE A 220 -5.20 -10.56 14.07
CA PHE A 220 -4.00 -9.92 14.59
C PHE A 220 -3.82 -10.10 16.09
N THR A 221 -2.57 -10.01 16.51
CA THR A 221 -2.11 -9.93 17.90
C THR A 221 -1.37 -8.62 18.10
N GLN A 222 -0.68 -8.44 19.21
CA GLN A 222 0.20 -7.28 19.41
C GLN A 222 1.44 -7.27 18.50
N ARG A 223 1.84 -8.45 17.96
CA ARG A 223 3.11 -8.60 17.21
C ARG A 223 2.93 -8.94 15.75
N ASN A 224 1.90 -9.68 15.41
CA ASN A 224 1.70 -10.21 14.06
C ASN A 224 0.28 -9.95 13.59
N ALA A 225 0.13 -9.78 12.29
CA ALA A 225 -1.18 -9.79 11.62
C ALA A 225 -1.19 -10.79 10.48
N GLU A 226 -2.36 -11.38 10.25
CA GLU A 226 -2.65 -12.30 9.17
C GLU A 226 -3.83 -11.75 8.37
N PHE A 227 -3.66 -11.64 7.06
CA PHE A 227 -4.67 -11.19 6.12
C PHE A 227 -4.99 -12.33 5.17
N VAL A 228 -6.23 -12.81 5.18
CA VAL A 228 -6.71 -13.85 4.26
C VAL A 228 -7.62 -13.20 3.24
N PHE A 229 -7.27 -13.28 1.97
CA PHE A 229 -8.00 -12.68 0.86
C PHE A 229 -7.88 -13.53 -0.42
N GLY A 230 -9.03 -13.87 -1.01
CA GLY A 230 -9.07 -14.79 -2.14
C GLY A 230 -8.32 -16.08 -1.83
N GLU A 231 -7.29 -16.39 -2.62
CA GLU A 231 -6.46 -17.59 -2.43
C GLU A 231 -5.09 -17.27 -1.82
N TYR A 232 -4.96 -16.10 -1.19
CA TYR A 232 -3.71 -15.64 -0.58
C TYR A 232 -3.85 -15.49 0.92
N THR A 233 -2.75 -15.73 1.61
CA THR A 233 -2.57 -15.40 3.03
C THR A 233 -1.29 -14.60 3.19
N LEU A 234 -1.39 -13.39 3.72
CA LEU A 234 -0.25 -12.57 4.10
C LEU A 234 -0.12 -12.57 5.62
N ILE A 235 1.01 -13.05 6.11
CA ILE A 235 1.39 -13.00 7.53
C ILE A 235 2.52 -11.99 7.65
N CYS A 236 2.42 -11.05 8.57
CA CYS A 236 3.43 -10.01 8.75
C CYS A 236 3.64 -9.66 10.22
N ARG A 237 4.86 -9.23 10.52
CA ARG A 237 5.20 -8.62 11.80
C ARG A 237 4.70 -7.19 11.84
N LEU A 238 4.16 -6.77 13.00
CA LEU A 238 3.65 -5.43 13.24
C LEU A 238 4.72 -4.54 13.88
N ILE A 239 4.56 -3.22 13.75
CA ILE A 239 5.40 -2.26 14.45
C ILE A 239 4.89 -2.12 15.89
N GLU A 240 5.75 -2.42 16.86
CA GLU A 240 5.44 -2.27 18.27
C GLU A 240 5.62 -0.80 18.71
N GLY A 241 4.71 -0.32 19.54
CA GLY A 241 4.79 1.02 20.13
C GLY A 241 3.47 1.76 20.12
N ARG A 242 3.48 2.95 20.75
CA ARG A 242 2.28 3.80 20.80
C ARG A 242 2.28 4.79 19.63
N TYR A 243 1.25 4.74 18.81
CA TYR A 243 1.05 5.73 17.75
C TYR A 243 0.74 7.12 18.34
N PRO A 244 1.19 8.22 17.69
CA PRO A 244 0.87 9.58 18.14
C PRO A 244 -0.63 9.83 18.19
N ASN A 245 -1.06 10.72 19.12
CA ASN A 245 -2.47 11.13 19.17
C ASN A 245 -2.80 12.01 17.96
N TYR A 246 -3.19 11.37 16.87
CA TYR A 246 -3.50 12.03 15.61
C TYR A 246 -4.74 12.94 15.67
N ASN A 247 -5.68 12.66 16.57
CA ASN A 247 -6.87 13.47 16.72
C ASN A 247 -6.56 14.88 17.27
N ALA A 248 -5.49 15.00 18.07
CA ALA A 248 -5.09 16.29 18.66
C ALA A 248 -4.55 17.30 17.62
N VAL A 249 -4.08 16.82 16.47
CA VAL A 249 -3.52 17.69 15.42
C VAL A 249 -4.52 18.07 14.33
N ILE A 250 -5.73 17.49 14.35
CA ILE A 250 -6.79 17.83 13.39
C ILE A 250 -7.41 19.16 13.80
N PRO A 251 -7.28 20.23 12.98
CA PRO A 251 -7.82 21.53 13.30
C PRO A 251 -9.35 21.50 13.41
N GLN A 252 -9.86 22.13 14.45
CA GLN A 252 -11.29 22.37 14.61
C GLN A 252 -11.60 23.79 14.13
N GLY A 253 -12.46 23.91 13.12
CA GLY A 253 -13.00 25.20 12.69
C GLY A 253 -12.03 26.08 11.89
N ASN A 254 -11.38 25.55 10.86
CA ASN A 254 -10.73 26.36 9.84
C ASN A 254 -11.80 27.14 9.06
N PRO A 255 -11.81 28.50 9.08
CA PRO A 255 -12.95 29.29 8.65
C PRO A 255 -13.05 29.48 7.13
N ASN A 256 -11.95 29.32 6.39
CA ASN A 256 -11.89 29.59 4.96
C ASN A 256 -12.07 28.27 4.19
N GLU A 257 -13.22 28.10 3.55
CA GLU A 257 -13.53 26.90 2.76
C GLU A 257 -13.40 27.21 1.28
N LEU A 258 -12.47 26.54 0.61
CA LEU A 258 -12.19 26.62 -0.81
C LEU A 258 -12.61 25.32 -1.48
N THR A 259 -13.60 25.34 -2.35
CA THR A 259 -14.00 24.20 -3.19
C THR A 259 -13.50 24.42 -4.61
N VAL A 260 -12.90 23.38 -5.18
CA VAL A 260 -12.28 23.46 -6.51
C VAL A 260 -12.34 22.10 -7.22
N ASP A 261 -12.46 22.13 -8.55
CA ASP A 261 -12.31 20.92 -9.37
C ASP A 261 -10.92 20.30 -9.16
N ARG A 262 -10.91 19.05 -8.72
CA ARG A 262 -9.69 18.34 -8.33
C ARG A 262 -8.72 18.18 -9.50
N LYS A 263 -9.23 17.83 -10.69
CA LYS A 263 -8.39 17.60 -11.88
C LYS A 263 -7.78 18.90 -12.39
N SER A 264 -8.52 19.99 -12.36
CA SER A 264 -8.03 21.31 -12.72
C SER A 264 -6.91 21.75 -11.78
N LEU A 265 -7.12 21.64 -10.46
CA LEU A 265 -6.09 21.97 -9.47
C LEU A 265 -4.85 21.09 -9.63
N LEU A 266 -5.02 19.78 -9.75
CA LEU A 266 -3.93 18.82 -9.96
C LEU A 266 -3.10 19.15 -11.21
N SER A 267 -3.77 19.45 -12.33
CA SER A 267 -3.12 19.76 -13.60
C SER A 267 -2.38 21.10 -13.53
N THR A 268 -2.95 22.10 -12.86
CA THR A 268 -2.35 23.41 -12.65
C THR A 268 -1.09 23.29 -11.80
N ILE A 269 -1.14 22.55 -10.69
CA ILE A 269 0.05 22.32 -9.85
C ILE A 269 1.15 21.61 -10.67
N LYS A 270 0.82 20.60 -11.48
CA LYS A 270 1.79 19.92 -12.35
C LYS A 270 2.48 20.83 -13.36
N ARG A 271 1.80 21.86 -13.86
CA ARG A 271 2.39 22.85 -14.79
C ARG A 271 3.23 23.90 -14.09
N VAL A 272 2.86 24.28 -12.88
CA VAL A 272 3.51 25.35 -12.12
C VAL A 272 4.73 24.82 -11.33
N LEU A 273 4.64 23.64 -10.76
CA LEU A 273 5.67 23.04 -9.87
C LEU A 273 7.08 22.92 -10.49
N PRO A 274 7.28 22.65 -11.79
CA PRO A 274 8.62 22.63 -12.39
C PRO A 274 9.39 23.95 -12.33
N PHE A 275 8.71 25.06 -12.00
CA PHE A 275 9.30 26.39 -11.85
C PHE A 275 9.57 26.74 -10.38
N ALA A 276 9.30 25.84 -9.45
CA ALA A 276 9.61 26.01 -8.04
C ALA A 276 11.07 25.67 -7.76
N SER A 277 11.64 26.29 -6.71
CA SER A 277 12.96 25.89 -6.21
C SER A 277 13.00 24.41 -5.88
N ALA A 278 14.05 23.71 -6.33
CA ALA A 278 14.23 22.29 -6.13
C ALA A 278 14.30 21.90 -4.64
N SER A 279 14.76 22.81 -3.78
CA SER A 279 14.89 22.57 -2.34
C SER A 279 13.57 22.66 -1.59
N SER A 280 12.72 23.63 -1.91
CA SER A 280 11.44 23.86 -1.21
C SER A 280 10.25 23.23 -1.91
N GLN A 281 10.26 23.19 -3.24
CA GLN A 281 9.13 22.80 -4.08
C GLN A 281 7.83 23.51 -3.68
N LEU A 282 7.97 24.79 -3.27
CA LEU A 282 6.90 25.61 -2.75
C LEU A 282 5.92 25.99 -3.86
N VAL A 283 4.66 25.76 -3.61
CA VAL A 283 3.55 26.27 -4.41
C VAL A 283 2.74 27.23 -3.55
N ARG A 284 2.55 28.47 -4.04
CA ARG A 284 1.71 29.48 -3.42
C ARG A 284 0.29 29.39 -3.98
N LEU A 285 -0.69 29.36 -3.11
CA LEU A 285 -2.11 29.50 -3.40
C LEU A 285 -2.55 30.90 -3.00
N SER A 286 -2.91 31.74 -3.99
CA SER A 286 -3.54 33.04 -3.76
C SER A 286 -5.02 32.93 -4.08
N ILE A 287 -5.85 33.02 -3.03
CA ILE A 287 -7.27 32.72 -3.05
C ILE A 287 -8.05 34.02 -2.95
N GLU A 288 -8.90 34.28 -3.92
CA GLU A 288 -9.83 35.40 -4.01
C GLU A 288 -11.24 34.85 -4.28
N PRO A 289 -12.30 35.59 -3.98
CA PRO A 289 -13.65 35.14 -4.35
C PRO A 289 -13.76 34.76 -5.83
N GLY A 290 -14.15 33.51 -6.08
CA GLY A 290 -14.33 32.93 -7.43
C GLY A 290 -13.03 32.60 -8.18
N LYS A 291 -11.85 32.86 -7.61
CA LYS A 291 -10.58 32.67 -8.33
C LYS A 291 -9.47 32.15 -7.43
N LEU A 292 -8.86 31.05 -7.84
CA LEU A 292 -7.65 30.50 -7.25
C LEU A 292 -6.47 30.70 -8.20
N THR A 293 -5.44 31.41 -7.75
CA THR A 293 -4.18 31.54 -8.47
C THR A 293 -3.12 30.66 -7.82
N VAL A 294 -2.54 29.76 -8.60
CA VAL A 294 -1.46 28.86 -8.23
C VAL A 294 -0.17 29.40 -8.83
N SER A 295 0.87 29.59 -8.03
CA SER A 295 2.17 30.08 -8.50
C SER A 295 3.34 29.42 -7.80
N SER A 296 4.47 29.39 -8.46
CA SER A 296 5.77 29.02 -7.90
C SER A 296 6.87 29.84 -8.56
N GLU A 297 7.99 29.97 -7.86
CA GLU A 297 9.17 30.70 -8.35
C GLU A 297 10.45 30.08 -7.80
N ASP A 298 11.51 30.22 -8.56
CA ASP A 298 12.88 29.98 -8.14
C ASP A 298 13.69 31.24 -8.40
N ILE A 299 14.03 31.95 -7.33
CA ILE A 299 14.74 33.23 -7.40
C ILE A 299 16.17 33.02 -7.92
N ASP A 300 16.83 31.91 -7.55
CA ASP A 300 18.21 31.62 -7.92
C ASP A 300 18.36 31.38 -9.42
N PHE A 301 17.36 30.79 -10.04
CA PHE A 301 17.32 30.51 -11.47
C PHE A 301 16.46 31.51 -12.27
N ALA A 302 15.87 32.50 -11.61
CA ALA A 302 14.98 33.49 -12.21
C ALA A 302 13.83 32.87 -13.03
N THR A 303 13.27 31.76 -12.55
CA THR A 303 12.13 31.08 -13.15
C THR A 303 10.87 31.29 -12.33
N SER A 304 9.73 31.41 -12.99
CA SER A 304 8.43 31.50 -12.32
C SER A 304 7.31 31.01 -13.22
N ALA A 305 6.26 30.52 -12.62
CA ALA A 305 5.01 30.18 -13.29
C ALA A 305 3.82 30.60 -12.43
N LYS A 306 2.75 31.04 -13.12
CA LYS A 306 1.50 31.45 -12.48
C LYS A 306 0.32 31.07 -13.36
N GLU A 307 -0.67 30.43 -12.79
CA GLU A 307 -1.89 30.05 -13.47
C GLU A 307 -3.11 30.26 -12.58
N SER A 308 -4.25 30.63 -13.15
CA SER A 308 -5.49 30.88 -12.41
C SER A 308 -6.59 29.93 -12.88
N ILE A 309 -7.35 29.41 -11.94
CA ILE A 309 -8.52 28.56 -12.15
C ILE A 309 -9.73 29.08 -11.37
N LEU A 310 -10.91 28.68 -11.77
CA LEU A 310 -12.14 29.00 -11.06
C LEU A 310 -12.24 28.16 -9.78
N CYS A 311 -12.83 28.72 -8.75
CA CYS A 311 -13.13 28.04 -7.51
C CYS A 311 -14.39 28.61 -6.86
N ASP A 312 -14.99 27.85 -5.95
CA ASP A 312 -16.03 28.37 -5.03
C ASP A 312 -15.35 28.77 -3.72
N TYR A 313 -15.27 30.08 -3.51
CA TYR A 313 -14.68 30.69 -2.32
C TYR A 313 -15.31 32.04 -2.07
N ASN A 314 -15.76 32.28 -0.85
CA ASN A 314 -16.45 33.53 -0.46
C ASN A 314 -15.78 34.25 0.71
N GLY A 315 -14.57 33.84 1.12
CA GLY A 315 -13.80 34.41 2.23
C GLY A 315 -13.00 35.64 1.82
N MET A 316 -12.22 36.14 2.76
CA MET A 316 -11.24 37.20 2.51
C MET A 316 -10.06 36.64 1.72
N ASN A 317 -9.37 37.51 0.97
CA ASN A 317 -8.18 37.11 0.22
C ASN A 317 -7.16 36.45 1.15
N LEU A 318 -6.68 35.28 0.74
CA LEU A 318 -5.74 34.45 1.51
C LEU A 318 -4.57 34.05 0.63
N ASN A 319 -3.34 34.22 1.13
CA ASN A 319 -2.13 33.68 0.53
C ASN A 319 -1.56 32.61 1.47
N ILE A 320 -1.34 31.39 0.95
CA ILE A 320 -0.80 30.28 1.72
C ILE A 320 0.11 29.42 0.83
N GLY A 321 1.22 28.95 1.40
CA GLY A 321 2.19 28.09 0.71
C GLY A 321 2.09 26.65 1.15
N PHE A 322 2.30 25.72 0.21
CA PHE A 322 2.38 24.30 0.48
C PHE A 322 3.48 23.61 -0.34
N GLY A 323 3.97 22.49 0.13
CA GLY A 323 4.82 21.61 -0.67
C GLY A 323 4.03 21.04 -1.85
N GLY A 324 4.45 21.37 -3.06
CA GLY A 324 3.71 21.02 -4.30
C GLY A 324 3.58 19.51 -4.48
N ASN A 325 4.65 18.73 -4.20
CA ASN A 325 4.57 17.27 -4.27
C ASN A 325 3.57 16.69 -3.29
N THR A 326 3.51 17.21 -2.07
CA THR A 326 2.53 16.77 -1.06
C THR A 326 1.10 17.05 -1.50
N LEU A 327 0.85 18.24 -2.09
CA LEU A 327 -0.46 18.54 -2.69
C LEU A 327 -0.80 17.59 -3.84
N LEU A 328 0.16 17.26 -4.70
CA LEU A 328 -0.04 16.29 -5.78
C LEU A 328 -0.35 14.89 -5.24
N GLU A 329 0.35 14.43 -4.21
CA GLU A 329 0.09 13.13 -3.56
C GLU A 329 -1.33 13.08 -3.00
N ILE A 330 -1.75 14.12 -2.27
CA ILE A 330 -3.11 14.23 -1.70
C ILE A 330 -4.16 14.19 -2.81
N LEU A 331 -4.03 15.06 -3.82
CA LEU A 331 -5.01 15.16 -4.90
C LEU A 331 -5.08 13.90 -5.78
N ASN A 332 -3.96 13.20 -5.99
CA ASN A 332 -3.93 11.94 -6.72
C ASN A 332 -4.58 10.77 -5.93
N SER A 333 -4.59 10.84 -4.60
CA SER A 333 -5.14 9.79 -3.74
C SER A 333 -6.66 9.88 -3.56
N LEU A 334 -7.28 10.96 -4.01
CA LEU A 334 -8.73 11.19 -3.95
C LEU A 334 -9.38 10.89 -5.31
N ASP A 335 -10.57 10.30 -5.28
CA ASP A 335 -11.32 9.94 -6.50
C ASP A 335 -12.48 10.92 -6.81
N SER A 336 -12.81 11.87 -5.89
CA SER A 336 -13.88 12.83 -6.07
C SER A 336 -13.63 13.80 -7.24
N GLU A 337 -14.69 14.34 -7.82
CA GLU A 337 -14.60 15.40 -8.84
C GLU A 337 -14.09 16.70 -8.24
N GLU A 338 -14.63 17.08 -7.08
CA GLU A 338 -14.27 18.28 -6.35
C GLU A 338 -13.64 17.96 -5.00
N VAL A 339 -12.76 18.84 -4.55
CA VAL A 339 -12.14 18.81 -3.23
C VAL A 339 -12.40 20.11 -2.47
N CYS A 340 -12.58 20.00 -1.17
CA CYS A 340 -12.70 21.12 -0.26
C CYS A 340 -11.40 21.27 0.54
N LEU A 341 -10.78 22.46 0.48
CA LEU A 341 -9.64 22.84 1.30
C LEU A 341 -10.14 23.78 2.39
N LYS A 342 -10.08 23.35 3.65
CA LYS A 342 -10.41 24.19 4.82
C LYS A 342 -9.13 24.76 5.38
N LEU A 343 -8.99 26.09 5.30
CA LEU A 343 -7.79 26.83 5.60
C LEU A 343 -8.05 27.85 6.71
N ALA A 344 -7.01 28.20 7.46
CA ALA A 344 -7.06 29.28 8.44
C ALA A 344 -5.96 30.31 8.11
N ASP A 345 -4.88 30.25 8.83
CA ASP A 345 -3.71 31.09 8.65
C ASP A 345 -2.49 30.26 8.19
N PRO A 346 -1.40 30.89 7.73
CA PRO A 346 -0.23 30.16 7.21
C PRO A 346 0.53 29.31 8.26
N SER A 347 0.15 29.34 9.53
CA SER A 347 0.78 28.53 10.60
C SER A 347 -0.02 27.29 10.97
N ARG A 348 -1.28 27.21 10.54
CA ARG A 348 -2.20 26.13 10.89
C ARG A 348 -2.37 25.16 9.73
N ALA A 349 -2.36 23.85 10.03
CA ALA A 349 -2.60 22.81 9.02
C ALA A 349 -3.87 23.07 8.21
N GLY A 350 -3.76 22.94 6.90
CA GLY A 350 -4.90 22.87 6.00
C GLY A 350 -5.54 21.48 6.05
N VAL A 351 -6.86 21.44 6.02
CA VAL A 351 -7.63 20.19 5.93
C VAL A 351 -8.12 20.04 4.49
N VAL A 352 -7.89 18.90 3.88
CA VAL A 352 -8.36 18.55 2.53
C VAL A 352 -9.31 17.36 2.64
N THR A 353 -10.50 17.52 2.09
CA THR A 353 -11.51 16.48 2.04
C THR A 353 -12.11 16.38 0.63
N PRO A 354 -12.55 15.20 0.19
CA PRO A 354 -13.43 15.13 -0.96
C PRO A 354 -14.76 15.82 -0.62
N VAL A 355 -15.38 16.50 -1.60
CA VAL A 355 -16.72 17.10 -1.40
C VAL A 355 -17.76 16.01 -1.22
N THR A 356 -17.66 14.94 -2.01
CA THR A 356 -18.50 13.76 -1.85
C THR A 356 -17.70 12.65 -1.17
N GLN A 357 -18.07 12.31 0.05
CA GLN A 357 -17.46 11.20 0.79
C GLN A 357 -17.98 9.86 0.25
N PRO A 358 -17.15 8.80 0.22
CA PRO A 358 -17.63 7.46 -0.08
C PRO A 358 -18.64 6.98 0.96
N GLU A 359 -19.51 6.06 0.57
CA GLU A 359 -20.51 5.50 1.48
C GLU A 359 -19.84 4.84 2.69
N ASN A 360 -20.40 5.10 3.89
CA ASN A 360 -19.87 4.60 5.16
C ASN A 360 -18.39 4.93 5.44
N GLN A 361 -17.85 5.99 4.83
CA GLN A 361 -16.49 6.42 5.05
C GLN A 361 -16.39 7.94 5.23
N GLU A 362 -15.37 8.37 5.97
CA GLU A 362 -14.95 9.77 6.07
C GLU A 362 -13.45 9.86 5.79
N ILE A 363 -13.09 10.55 4.71
CA ILE A 363 -11.71 10.79 4.30
C ILE A 363 -11.33 12.22 4.69
N LEU A 364 -10.27 12.33 5.46
CA LEU A 364 -9.69 13.61 5.87
C LEU A 364 -8.18 13.55 5.70
N MET A 365 -7.61 14.60 5.12
CA MET A 365 -6.17 14.74 4.97
C MET A 365 -5.71 16.07 5.52
N LEU A 366 -4.55 16.11 6.15
CA LEU A 366 -3.90 17.33 6.59
C LEU A 366 -2.65 17.59 5.78
N ILE A 367 -2.38 18.87 5.57
CA ILE A 367 -1.13 19.36 5.00
C ILE A 367 -0.65 20.56 5.81
N MET A 368 0.61 20.51 6.25
CA MET A 368 1.22 21.66 6.91
C MET A 368 1.60 22.73 5.88
N PRO A 369 1.24 24.00 6.12
CA PRO A 369 1.68 25.07 5.25
C PRO A 369 3.18 25.32 5.38
N MET A 370 3.73 25.95 4.36
CA MET A 370 5.10 26.45 4.32
C MET A 370 5.10 27.97 4.41
N ILE A 371 6.12 28.52 5.08
CA ILE A 371 6.27 29.97 5.22
C ILE A 371 6.52 30.58 3.82
N LEU A 372 5.74 31.60 3.50
CA LEU A 372 5.96 32.44 2.32
C LEU A 372 6.99 33.52 2.71
N ASN A 373 8.07 33.60 1.95
CA ASN A 373 9.00 34.74 2.02
C ASN A 373 8.43 35.82 1.08
N ASP A 374 7.82 36.85 1.65
CA ASP A 374 7.32 38.04 0.93
C ASP A 374 8.43 39.05 0.78
#